data_74157d6192745595bdc22694892635f3
#
_entry.id   74157d6192745595bdc22694892635f3
#
_cell.length_a   1.000
_cell.length_b   1.000
_cell.length_c   1.000
_cell.angle_alpha   90.00
_cell.angle_beta   90.00
_cell.angle_gamma   90.00
#
_symmetry.space_group_name_H-M   'P 1'
#
loop_
_entity.id
_entity.type
_entity.pdbx_description
1 polymer ?
#
loop_
_entity_poly.entity_id
_entity_poly.type
_entity_poly.pdbx_seq_one_letter_code
_entity_poly.pdbx_strand_id
1 'polypeptide(L)'
;CNFNESNATPDYRKDYFTNIAFTKKDYRFNLIFRPIGLYSQSNNTTTQRHIDACYSSTDNIKHIWEEEAQNQDYLLGDIGLYTLAGGAICYASKESCYTITPNFEVLKCTIAVDQDINKFGDIKDELKLNPQKLKHWGKYSKFDESCLKCFYFFQCMNRSCPLHNLENKRKICPIKHSDEKYMVKMIKRQKNILERLI
;
A
#
# COMPACT_ATOMS: atom_id res chain seq x y z
N CYS A 1 -6.80 9.07 -4.71
CA CYS A 1 -8.24 8.79 -4.80
C CYS A 1 -8.55 7.42 -4.21
N ASN A 2 -9.49 7.36 -3.28
CA ASN A 2 -10.05 6.10 -2.79
C ASN A 2 -11.46 5.96 -3.38
N PHE A 3 -11.81 4.76 -3.82
CA PHE A 3 -13.09 4.53 -4.49
C PHE A 3 -13.71 3.18 -4.10
N ASN A 4 -15.02 3.11 -4.17
CA ASN A 4 -15.85 1.93 -4.01
C ASN A 4 -16.95 1.91 -5.07
N GLU A 5 -17.88 0.97 -5.03
CA GLU A 5 -18.96 0.87 -6.01
C GLU A 5 -19.80 2.14 -6.14
N SER A 6 -20.03 2.85 -5.03
CA SER A 6 -20.89 4.04 -5.05
C SER A 6 -20.25 5.24 -5.73
N ASN A 7 -18.93 5.32 -5.77
CA ASN A 7 -18.18 6.43 -6.38
C ASN A 7 -17.25 6.03 -7.54
N ALA A 8 -17.39 4.80 -8.07
CA ALA A 8 -16.63 4.35 -9.24
C ALA A 8 -17.45 4.38 -10.53
N THR A 9 -18.60 5.03 -10.54
CA THR A 9 -19.44 5.18 -11.74
C THR A 9 -18.74 6.02 -12.80
N PRO A 10 -19.09 5.86 -14.11
CA PRO A 10 -18.54 6.68 -15.18
C PRO A 10 -18.72 8.18 -14.94
N ASP A 11 -19.92 8.61 -14.47
CA ASP A 11 -20.22 10.02 -14.20
C ASP A 11 -19.34 10.56 -13.07
N TYR A 12 -19.17 9.79 -11.97
CA TYR A 12 -18.29 10.20 -10.88
C TYR A 12 -16.83 10.33 -11.34
N ARG A 13 -16.33 9.40 -12.19
CA ARG A 13 -14.97 9.50 -12.73
C ARG A 13 -14.80 10.75 -13.58
N LYS A 14 -15.79 11.03 -14.46
CA LYS A 14 -15.78 12.24 -15.28
C LYS A 14 -15.72 13.51 -14.44
N ASP A 15 -16.56 13.61 -13.42
CA ASP A 15 -16.56 14.76 -12.51
C ASP A 15 -15.25 14.86 -11.74
N TYR A 16 -14.72 13.74 -11.24
CA TYR A 16 -13.44 13.71 -10.56
C TYR A 16 -12.31 14.28 -11.43
N PHE A 17 -12.15 13.78 -12.67
CA PHE A 17 -11.11 14.25 -13.57
C PHE A 17 -11.33 15.69 -14.03
N THR A 18 -12.56 16.15 -14.15
CA THR A 18 -12.88 17.55 -14.44
C THR A 18 -12.39 18.46 -13.29
N ASN A 19 -12.68 18.08 -12.06
CA ASN A 19 -12.30 18.87 -10.87
C ASN A 19 -10.80 18.94 -10.62
N ILE A 20 -10.04 17.94 -11.04
CA ILE A 20 -8.56 17.92 -10.88
C ILE A 20 -7.81 18.27 -12.16
N ALA A 21 -8.50 18.81 -13.19
CA ALA A 21 -7.89 19.08 -14.51
C ALA A 21 -6.65 19.99 -14.44
N PHE A 22 -6.56 20.85 -13.43
CA PHE A 22 -5.41 21.74 -13.20
C PHE A 22 -4.12 21.00 -12.86
N THR A 23 -4.19 19.70 -12.51
CA THR A 23 -3.01 18.88 -12.19
C THR A 23 -2.45 18.10 -13.40
N LYS A 24 -3.08 18.24 -14.57
CA LYS A 24 -2.61 17.56 -15.79
C LYS A 24 -1.21 18.03 -16.16
N LYS A 25 -0.34 17.06 -16.49
CA LYS A 25 1.05 17.29 -16.89
C LYS A 25 1.93 18.03 -15.86
N ASP A 26 1.41 18.31 -14.68
CA ASP A 26 2.19 18.92 -13.62
C ASP A 26 2.90 17.82 -12.81
N TYR A 27 4.25 17.78 -12.92
CA TYR A 27 5.08 16.76 -12.26
C TYR A 27 5.02 16.78 -10.73
N ARG A 28 4.49 17.85 -10.13
CA ARG A 28 4.30 17.96 -8.67
C ARG A 28 3.13 17.10 -8.18
N PHE A 29 2.22 16.71 -9.08
CA PHE A 29 1.04 15.92 -8.75
C PHE A 29 1.14 14.53 -9.36
N ASN A 30 0.89 13.52 -8.53
CA ASN A 30 0.79 12.14 -8.96
C ASN A 30 -0.51 11.55 -8.42
N LEU A 31 -1.29 10.92 -9.29
CA LEU A 31 -2.53 10.27 -8.90
C LEU A 31 -2.26 8.83 -8.48
N ILE A 32 -2.86 8.45 -7.38
CA ILE A 32 -2.84 7.09 -6.84
C ILE A 32 -4.28 6.65 -6.64
N PHE A 33 -4.68 5.58 -7.32
CA PHE A 33 -6.00 5.00 -7.19
C PHE A 33 -5.98 3.78 -6.28
N ARG A 34 -6.88 3.77 -5.30
CA ARG A 34 -7.03 2.65 -4.36
C ARG A 34 -8.49 2.26 -4.22
N PRO A 35 -8.86 1.02 -4.56
CA PRO A 35 -10.16 0.52 -4.20
C PRO A 35 -10.28 0.47 -2.67
N ILE A 36 -11.43 0.84 -2.14
CA ILE A 36 -11.76 0.63 -0.74
C ILE A 36 -12.06 -0.86 -0.60
N GLY A 37 -11.22 -1.56 0.13
CA GLY A 37 -11.35 -2.98 0.39
C GLY A 37 -11.63 -3.25 1.86
N LEU A 38 -12.18 -4.41 2.15
CA LEU A 38 -12.32 -4.92 3.50
C LEU A 38 -10.99 -5.53 3.93
N TYR A 39 -10.19 -4.78 4.68
CA TYR A 39 -8.85 -5.20 5.12
C TYR A 39 -8.82 -5.74 6.55
N SER A 40 -9.89 -5.55 7.32
CA SER A 40 -10.03 -6.03 8.68
C SER A 40 -11.10 -7.09 8.76
N GLN A 41 -10.85 -8.15 9.54
CA GLN A 41 -11.87 -9.16 9.90
C GLN A 41 -12.64 -8.76 11.17
N SER A 42 -12.54 -7.51 11.60
CA SER A 42 -13.25 -7.01 12.77
C SER A 42 -14.76 -7.06 12.51
N ASN A 43 -15.40 -7.97 13.20
CA ASN A 43 -16.86 -8.17 13.12
C ASN A 43 -17.67 -7.06 13.84
N ASN A 44 -17.03 -6.03 14.38
CA ASN A 44 -17.64 -5.25 15.44
C ASN A 44 -18.26 -3.90 15.03
N THR A 45 -18.04 -3.38 13.83
CA THR A 45 -18.53 -2.04 13.51
C THR A 45 -18.89 -1.78 12.05
N THR A 46 -18.59 -2.70 11.16
CA THR A 46 -18.87 -2.51 9.73
C THR A 46 -20.26 -3.05 9.42
N THR A 47 -21.17 -2.18 9.06
CA THR A 47 -22.49 -2.62 8.60
C THR A 47 -22.34 -3.42 7.31
N GLN A 48 -23.23 -4.40 7.08
CA GLN A 48 -23.24 -5.22 5.86
C GLN A 48 -23.18 -4.35 4.59
N ARG A 49 -23.87 -3.23 4.59
CA ARG A 49 -23.86 -2.25 3.50
C ARG A 49 -22.45 -1.72 3.16
N HIS A 50 -21.58 -1.53 4.15
CA HIS A 50 -20.20 -1.09 3.92
C HIS A 50 -19.35 -2.24 3.39
N ILE A 51 -19.61 -3.47 3.84
CA ILE A 51 -18.92 -4.67 3.34
C ILE A 51 -19.26 -4.89 1.87
N ASP A 52 -20.52 -4.79 1.51
CA ASP A 52 -21.02 -4.99 0.14
C ASP A 52 -20.46 -3.94 -0.83
N ALA A 53 -20.15 -2.73 -0.34
CA ALA A 53 -19.55 -1.66 -1.15
C ALA A 53 -18.02 -1.78 -1.32
N CYS A 54 -17.37 -2.74 -0.66
CA CYS A 54 -15.92 -2.93 -0.77
C CYS A 54 -15.59 -3.79 -1.98
N TYR A 55 -14.59 -3.36 -2.76
CA TYR A 55 -14.06 -4.17 -3.86
C TYR A 55 -13.15 -5.29 -3.37
N SER A 56 -13.22 -6.43 -4.05
CA SER A 56 -12.25 -7.49 -3.86
C SER A 56 -10.89 -7.11 -4.47
N SER A 57 -9.81 -7.73 -4.00
CA SER A 57 -8.46 -7.51 -4.54
C SER A 57 -8.30 -7.97 -6.00
N THR A 58 -9.26 -8.73 -6.51
CA THR A 58 -9.29 -9.25 -7.89
C THR A 58 -10.02 -8.35 -8.87
N ASP A 59 -10.70 -7.31 -8.39
CA ASP A 59 -11.48 -6.43 -9.24
C ASP A 59 -10.59 -5.57 -10.13
N ASN A 60 -10.90 -5.53 -11.43
CA ASN A 60 -10.18 -4.73 -12.41
C ASN A 60 -10.52 -3.23 -12.36
N ILE A 61 -11.35 -2.81 -11.44
CA ILE A 61 -11.84 -1.43 -11.38
C ILE A 61 -10.72 -0.40 -11.25
N LYS A 62 -9.64 -0.74 -10.51
CA LYS A 62 -8.46 0.11 -10.43
C LYS A 62 -7.83 0.35 -11.79
N HIS A 63 -7.83 -0.65 -12.66
CA HIS A 63 -7.26 -0.54 -13.99
C HIS A 63 -8.03 0.47 -14.85
N ILE A 64 -9.34 0.49 -14.73
CA ILE A 64 -10.20 1.44 -15.46
C ILE A 64 -9.86 2.89 -15.06
N TRP A 65 -9.67 3.17 -13.78
CA TRP A 65 -9.25 4.48 -13.29
C TRP A 65 -7.86 4.88 -13.79
N GLU A 66 -6.91 3.94 -13.72
CA GLU A 66 -5.53 4.17 -14.17
C GLU A 66 -5.48 4.43 -15.68
N GLU A 67 -6.20 3.66 -16.48
CA GLU A 67 -6.28 3.81 -17.94
C GLU A 67 -6.90 5.14 -18.34
N GLU A 68 -8.02 5.51 -17.72
CA GLU A 68 -8.68 6.79 -17.98
C GLU A 68 -7.78 7.98 -17.61
N ALA A 69 -7.05 7.90 -16.48
CA ALA A 69 -6.10 8.93 -16.09
C ALA A 69 -4.94 9.06 -17.11
N GLN A 70 -4.40 7.93 -17.58
CA GLN A 70 -3.34 7.93 -18.60
C GLN A 70 -3.80 8.54 -19.91
N ASN A 71 -5.00 8.18 -20.36
CA ASN A 71 -5.58 8.72 -21.60
C ASN A 71 -5.87 10.22 -21.53
N GLN A 72 -5.95 10.77 -20.33
CA GLN A 72 -6.13 12.21 -20.08
C GLN A 72 -4.84 12.95 -19.68
N ASP A 73 -3.67 12.35 -19.86
CA ASP A 73 -2.35 12.92 -19.55
C ASP A 73 -2.10 13.20 -18.04
N TYR A 74 -2.75 12.49 -17.13
CA TYR A 74 -2.41 12.56 -15.72
C TYR A 74 -1.20 11.69 -15.40
N LEU A 75 -0.40 12.15 -14.47
CA LEU A 75 0.74 11.39 -13.95
C LEU A 75 0.26 10.40 -12.88
N LEU A 76 0.55 9.13 -13.08
CA LEU A 76 0.25 8.11 -12.09
C LEU A 76 1.41 7.89 -11.15
N GLY A 77 1.12 7.94 -9.85
CA GLY A 77 2.02 7.52 -8.79
C GLY A 77 1.82 6.04 -8.47
N ASP A 78 2.92 5.35 -8.22
CA ASP A 78 2.86 4.01 -7.64
C ASP A 78 3.60 4.02 -6.29
N ILE A 79 2.91 3.59 -5.25
CA ILE A 79 3.46 3.57 -3.89
C ILE A 79 4.49 2.45 -3.72
N GLY A 80 4.51 1.47 -4.66
CA GLY A 80 5.17 0.19 -4.42
C GLY A 80 6.68 0.18 -4.61
N LEU A 81 7.21 0.81 -5.64
CA LEU A 81 8.59 0.57 -6.09
C LEU A 81 9.43 1.82 -6.31
N TYR A 82 8.85 2.99 -6.20
CA TYR A 82 9.51 4.27 -6.52
C TYR A 82 10.11 4.95 -5.32
N THR A 83 9.90 4.41 -4.15
CA THR A 83 10.62 4.91 -3.00
C THR A 83 12.07 4.47 -3.15
N LEU A 84 12.92 5.46 -3.28
CA LEU A 84 14.38 5.38 -3.34
C LEU A 84 14.99 4.27 -2.50
N ALA A 85 16.24 3.94 -2.73
CA ALA A 85 17.03 2.96 -1.98
C ALA A 85 16.67 2.97 -0.49
N GLY A 86 16.26 1.82 0.02
CA GLY A 86 15.68 1.71 1.37
C GLY A 86 14.19 2.00 1.45
N GLY A 87 13.54 2.29 0.33
CA GLY A 87 12.11 2.45 0.22
C GLY A 87 11.38 1.17 0.59
N ALA A 88 10.66 1.22 1.70
CA ALA A 88 9.88 0.11 2.14
C ALA A 88 8.72 -0.15 1.19
N ILE A 89 8.55 -1.38 0.76
CA ILE A 89 7.32 -1.82 0.12
C ILE A 89 6.12 -1.58 1.05
N CYS A 90 6.35 -1.69 2.36
CA CYS A 90 5.37 -1.34 3.36
C CYS A 90 6.00 -0.44 4.45
N TYR A 91 5.40 0.70 4.73
CA TYR A 91 5.85 1.59 5.81
C TYR A 91 5.84 0.91 7.18
N ALA A 92 4.90 -0.02 7.42
CA ALA A 92 4.82 -0.77 8.68
C ALA A 92 6.05 -1.66 8.94
N SER A 93 6.89 -1.91 7.93
CA SER A 93 8.16 -2.63 8.09
C SER A 93 9.34 -1.71 8.48
N LYS A 94 9.16 -0.38 8.45
CA LYS A 94 10.19 0.57 8.90
C LYS A 94 10.21 0.65 10.42
N GLU A 95 11.39 0.68 11.03
CA GLU A 95 11.53 0.72 12.48
C GLU A 95 10.90 1.97 13.10
N SER A 96 11.13 3.13 12.50
CA SER A 96 10.70 4.44 12.98
C SER A 96 9.33 4.90 12.48
N CYS A 97 8.54 4.03 11.84
CA CYS A 97 7.23 4.39 11.33
C CYS A 97 6.13 3.83 12.23
N TYR A 98 5.28 4.71 12.72
CA TYR A 98 4.17 4.37 13.61
C TYR A 98 2.89 5.06 13.15
N THR A 99 1.76 4.48 13.52
CA THR A 99 0.43 5.05 13.36
C THR A 99 -0.14 5.32 14.75
N ILE A 100 -0.66 6.50 14.99
CA ILE A 100 -1.29 6.87 16.26
C ILE A 100 -2.78 6.97 16.03
N THR A 101 -3.55 6.30 16.88
CA THR A 101 -5.01 6.35 16.86
C THR A 101 -5.52 7.57 17.64
N PRO A 102 -6.79 7.99 17.44
CA PRO A 102 -7.41 9.03 18.27
C PRO A 102 -7.44 8.69 19.77
N ASN A 103 -7.35 7.42 20.14
CA ASN A 103 -7.26 6.96 21.54
C ASN A 103 -5.83 6.90 22.07
N PHE A 104 -4.87 7.52 21.36
CA PHE A 104 -3.45 7.55 21.70
C PHE A 104 -2.74 6.20 21.70
N GLU A 105 -3.33 5.16 21.10
CA GLU A 105 -2.67 3.89 20.88
C GLU A 105 -1.61 4.01 19.78
N VAL A 106 -0.47 3.36 19.97
CA VAL A 106 0.63 3.33 18.98
C VAL A 106 0.59 2.01 18.23
N LEU A 107 0.41 2.10 16.92
CA LEU A 107 0.30 0.99 15.99
C LEU A 107 1.44 1.02 14.97
N LYS A 108 1.65 -0.08 14.25
CA LYS A 108 2.52 -0.14 13.06
C LYS A 108 1.75 -0.08 11.76
N CYS A 109 0.59 -0.70 11.69
CA CYS A 109 -0.19 -0.88 10.47
C CYS A 109 -1.53 -0.14 10.55
N THR A 110 -1.86 0.65 9.54
CA THR A 110 -3.14 1.37 9.47
C THR A 110 -4.33 0.47 9.07
N ILE A 111 -4.05 -0.76 8.62
CA ILE A 111 -5.09 -1.69 8.17
C ILE A 111 -5.57 -2.57 9.32
N ALA A 112 -4.66 -2.98 10.18
CA ALA A 112 -4.94 -3.90 11.28
C ALA A 112 -5.21 -3.17 12.60
N VAL A 113 -6.01 -2.10 12.57
CA VAL A 113 -6.21 -1.22 13.73
C VAL A 113 -6.82 -1.92 14.94
N ASP A 114 -7.65 -2.93 14.70
CA ASP A 114 -8.35 -3.67 15.75
C ASP A 114 -7.60 -4.92 16.24
N GLN A 115 -6.41 -5.20 15.69
CA GLN A 115 -5.67 -6.41 16.02
C GLN A 115 -4.65 -6.14 17.13
N ASP A 116 -4.69 -6.92 18.21
CA ASP A 116 -3.76 -6.80 19.32
C ASP A 116 -2.30 -6.97 18.92
N ILE A 117 -2.02 -7.75 17.89
CA ILE A 117 -0.68 -7.92 17.33
C ILE A 117 -0.10 -6.62 16.81
N ASN A 118 -0.96 -5.67 16.43
CA ASN A 118 -0.59 -4.35 15.90
C ASN A 118 -0.50 -3.25 16.96
N LYS A 119 -0.88 -3.52 18.20
CA LYS A 119 -0.82 -2.54 19.28
C LYS A 119 0.52 -2.63 20.00
N PHE A 120 1.34 -1.59 19.91
CA PHE A 120 2.71 -1.57 20.43
C PHE A 120 2.90 -0.73 21.66
N GLY A 121 1.93 0.11 22.01
CA GLY A 121 2.01 0.97 23.17
C GLY A 121 0.98 2.09 23.14
N ASP A 122 1.24 3.11 23.89
CA ASP A 122 0.44 4.34 23.98
C ASP A 122 1.30 5.59 24.08
N ILE A 123 0.68 6.77 23.88
CA ILE A 123 1.35 8.08 23.91
C ILE A 123 0.52 9.10 24.71
N LYS A 124 -0.26 8.66 25.71
CA LYS A 124 -1.11 9.58 26.49
C LYS A 124 -0.31 10.66 27.20
N ASP A 125 0.73 10.26 27.93
CA ASP A 125 1.60 11.16 28.69
C ASP A 125 2.99 11.19 28.06
N GLU A 126 3.55 10.01 27.82
CA GLU A 126 4.83 9.79 27.18
C GLU A 126 4.76 8.57 26.25
N LEU A 127 5.65 8.49 25.27
CA LEU A 127 5.71 7.36 24.35
C LEU A 127 6.18 6.09 25.08
N LYS A 128 5.27 5.17 25.29
CA LYS A 128 5.55 3.86 25.89
C LYS A 128 5.40 2.77 24.84
N LEU A 129 6.50 2.18 24.43
CA LEU A 129 6.52 1.10 23.43
C LEU A 129 6.84 -0.24 24.10
N ASN A 130 6.23 -1.31 23.61
CA ASN A 130 6.51 -2.68 24.00
C ASN A 130 7.63 -3.27 23.11
N PRO A 131 8.88 -3.42 23.62
CA PRO A 131 10.00 -3.89 22.81
C PRO A 131 9.82 -5.34 22.34
N GLN A 132 9.14 -6.17 23.13
CA GLN A 132 8.91 -7.58 22.78
C GLN A 132 7.96 -7.69 21.60
N LYS A 133 6.89 -6.89 21.57
CA LYS A 133 5.98 -6.82 20.42
C LYS A 133 6.67 -6.30 19.18
N LEU A 134 7.52 -5.28 19.28
CA LEU A 134 8.32 -4.77 18.17
C LEU A 134 9.25 -5.85 17.60
N LYS A 135 9.94 -6.59 18.45
CA LYS A 135 10.79 -7.71 18.04
C LYS A 135 9.96 -8.82 17.36
N HIS A 136 8.79 -9.11 17.89
CA HIS A 136 7.88 -10.10 17.29
C HIS A 136 7.37 -9.65 15.92
N TRP A 137 7.04 -8.38 15.75
CA TRP A 137 6.60 -7.81 14.49
C TRP A 137 7.62 -8.01 13.37
N GLY A 138 8.90 -7.87 13.66
CA GLY A 138 9.99 -8.09 12.72
C GLY A 138 10.46 -9.54 12.58
N LYS A 139 9.84 -10.50 13.28
CA LYS A 139 10.36 -11.88 13.44
C LYS A 139 10.69 -12.58 12.12
N TYR A 140 9.86 -12.38 11.10
CA TYR A 140 10.03 -13.03 9.80
C TYR A 140 10.59 -12.10 8.71
N SER A 141 11.17 -10.96 9.12
CA SER A 141 11.71 -9.95 8.19
C SER A 141 13.22 -10.13 7.95
N LYS A 142 13.76 -11.34 8.10
CA LYS A 142 15.17 -11.62 7.83
C LYS A 142 15.42 -11.82 6.33
N PHE A 143 16.61 -11.42 5.89
CA PHE A 143 17.07 -11.75 4.56
C PHE A 143 17.25 -13.26 4.39
N ASP A 144 17.00 -13.76 3.20
CA ASP A 144 17.43 -15.05 2.76
C ASP A 144 18.35 -14.90 1.53
N GLU A 145 19.04 -15.98 1.15
CA GLU A 145 19.99 -15.95 0.02
C GLU A 145 19.31 -15.59 -1.31
N SER A 146 18.04 -15.93 -1.47
CA SER A 146 17.28 -15.58 -2.68
C SER A 146 17.09 -14.08 -2.81
N CYS A 147 17.00 -13.36 -1.68
CA CYS A 147 16.92 -11.92 -1.66
C CYS A 147 18.19 -11.25 -2.15
N LEU A 148 19.35 -11.76 -1.75
CA LEU A 148 20.65 -11.20 -2.17
C LEU A 148 20.90 -11.33 -3.68
N LYS A 149 20.29 -12.33 -4.31
CA LYS A 149 20.34 -12.55 -5.77
C LYS A 149 19.21 -11.85 -6.53
N CYS A 150 18.31 -11.18 -5.83
CA CYS A 150 17.11 -10.57 -6.42
C CYS A 150 17.45 -9.22 -7.06
N PHE A 151 17.05 -9.02 -8.31
CA PHE A 151 17.18 -7.75 -9.02
C PHE A 151 16.53 -6.56 -8.27
N TYR A 152 15.43 -6.81 -7.55
CA TYR A 152 14.72 -5.80 -6.77
C TYR A 152 15.26 -5.62 -5.35
N PHE A 153 16.37 -6.24 -4.99
CA PHE A 153 16.89 -6.22 -3.62
C PHE A 153 17.06 -4.81 -3.08
N PHE A 154 17.72 -3.93 -3.83
CA PHE A 154 17.99 -2.56 -3.39
C PHE A 154 16.74 -1.69 -3.23
N GLN A 155 15.67 -2.00 -3.95
CA GLN A 155 14.39 -1.31 -3.82
C GLN A 155 13.56 -1.90 -2.68
N CYS A 156 13.52 -3.20 -2.59
CA CYS A 156 12.75 -3.93 -1.60
C CYS A 156 13.41 -3.94 -0.22
N MET A 157 14.73 -4.13 -0.16
CA MET A 157 15.52 -4.33 1.07
C MET A 157 14.83 -5.27 2.08
N ASN A 158 14.19 -6.33 1.56
CA ASN A 158 13.45 -7.31 2.34
C ASN A 158 12.24 -6.76 3.14
N ARG A 159 11.68 -5.64 2.74
CA ARG A 159 10.59 -4.98 3.48
C ARG A 159 9.21 -5.44 3.02
N SER A 160 8.96 -6.75 3.16
CA SER A 160 7.62 -7.32 2.98
C SER A 160 6.65 -6.86 4.07
N CYS A 161 5.36 -7.18 3.91
CA CYS A 161 4.34 -6.88 4.91
C CYS A 161 4.57 -7.70 6.19
N PRO A 162 4.92 -7.07 7.34
CA PRO A 162 5.17 -7.82 8.58
C PRO A 162 3.95 -8.59 9.08
N LEU A 163 2.75 -8.00 8.97
CA LEU A 163 1.51 -8.65 9.36
C LEU A 163 1.30 -9.94 8.56
N HIS A 164 1.41 -9.87 7.25
CA HIS A 164 1.27 -11.03 6.36
C HIS A 164 2.33 -12.11 6.65
N ASN A 165 3.55 -11.70 6.97
CA ASN A 165 4.60 -12.62 7.37
C ASN A 165 4.27 -13.34 8.69
N LEU A 166 3.73 -12.62 9.67
CA LEU A 166 3.33 -13.17 10.96
C LEU A 166 2.16 -14.15 10.83
N GLU A 167 1.13 -13.79 10.07
CA GLU A 167 -0.02 -14.64 9.79
C GLU A 167 0.38 -15.96 9.13
N ASN A 168 1.33 -15.90 8.19
CA ASN A 168 1.84 -17.07 7.48
C ASN A 168 3.01 -17.77 8.18
N LYS A 169 3.49 -17.23 9.32
CA LYS A 169 4.66 -17.74 10.08
C LYS A 169 5.93 -17.91 9.22
N ARG A 170 6.04 -17.17 8.14
CA ARG A 170 7.16 -17.17 7.21
C ARG A 170 7.26 -15.84 6.49
N LYS A 171 8.43 -15.57 5.91
CA LYS A 171 8.59 -14.45 4.98
C LYS A 171 7.78 -14.68 3.70
N ILE A 172 7.02 -13.68 3.32
CA ILE A 172 6.29 -13.65 2.04
C ILE A 172 6.95 -12.60 1.14
N CYS A 173 7.44 -13.03 -0.01
CA CYS A 173 7.99 -12.09 -1.00
C CYS A 173 6.88 -11.21 -1.56
N PRO A 174 7.02 -9.87 -1.52
CA PRO A 174 6.02 -8.97 -2.06
C PRO A 174 6.07 -8.89 -3.59
N ILE A 175 7.16 -9.38 -4.20
CA ILE A 175 7.35 -9.37 -5.66
C ILE A 175 6.87 -10.70 -6.24
N LYS A 176 5.95 -10.65 -7.16
CA LYS A 176 5.40 -11.83 -7.85
C LYS A 176 6.31 -12.23 -9.02
N HIS A 177 7.49 -12.77 -8.73
CA HIS A 177 8.48 -13.12 -9.76
C HIS A 177 7.99 -14.14 -10.80
N SER A 178 7.08 -15.02 -10.43
CA SER A 178 6.48 -16.02 -11.32
C SER A 178 5.33 -15.50 -12.18
N ASP A 179 4.87 -14.29 -11.94
CA ASP A 179 3.79 -13.66 -12.71
C ASP A 179 4.40 -12.78 -13.80
N GLU A 180 4.48 -13.31 -15.02
CA GLU A 180 5.05 -12.61 -16.16
C GLU A 180 4.32 -11.30 -16.49
N LYS A 181 2.98 -11.30 -16.42
CA LYS A 181 2.17 -10.11 -16.66
C LYS A 181 2.46 -9.02 -15.62
N TYR A 182 2.61 -9.42 -14.36
CA TYR A 182 3.00 -8.52 -13.29
C TYR A 182 4.39 -7.92 -13.54
N MET A 183 5.37 -8.76 -13.93
CA MET A 183 6.73 -8.32 -14.21
C MET A 183 6.81 -7.36 -15.40
N VAL A 184 6.12 -7.66 -16.49
CA VAL A 184 6.02 -6.78 -17.66
C VAL A 184 5.38 -5.44 -17.30
N LYS A 185 4.31 -5.44 -16.50
CA LYS A 185 3.67 -4.22 -16.00
C LYS A 185 4.63 -3.37 -15.17
N MET A 186 5.42 -3.99 -14.31
CA MET A 186 6.43 -3.30 -13.50
C MET A 186 7.51 -2.64 -14.36
N ILE A 187 8.06 -3.37 -15.34
CA ILE A 187 9.09 -2.85 -16.25
C ILE A 187 8.57 -1.67 -17.06
N LYS A 188 7.37 -1.78 -17.63
CA LYS A 188 6.73 -0.68 -18.37
C LYS A 188 6.56 0.58 -17.51
N ARG A 189 6.15 0.42 -16.26
CA ARG A 189 6.03 1.54 -15.33
C ARG A 189 7.37 2.21 -15.03
N GLN A 190 8.42 1.44 -14.79
CA GLN A 190 9.75 1.99 -14.55
C GLN A 190 10.27 2.73 -15.79
N LYS A 191 10.07 2.19 -16.98
CA LYS A 191 10.41 2.86 -18.23
C LYS A 191 9.72 4.21 -18.34
N ASN A 192 8.41 4.27 -18.13
CA ASN A 192 7.62 5.51 -18.20
C ASN A 192 8.10 6.58 -17.21
N ILE A 193 8.67 6.20 -16.06
CA ILE A 193 9.21 7.15 -15.09
C ILE A 193 10.55 7.70 -15.58
N LEU A 194 11.43 6.82 -16.04
CA LEU A 194 12.72 7.24 -16.57
C LEU A 194 12.56 8.19 -17.77
N GLU A 195 11.63 7.91 -18.67
CA GLU A 195 11.32 8.77 -19.81
C GLU A 195 10.76 10.15 -19.43
N ARG A 196 10.28 10.33 -18.21
CA ARG A 196 9.79 11.62 -17.67
C ARG A 196 10.86 12.41 -16.91
N LEU A 197 11.94 11.75 -16.51
CA LEU A 197 13.04 12.38 -15.76
C LEU A 197 14.15 12.90 -16.70
N ILE A 198 14.09 12.54 -17.98
CA ILE A 198 14.96 12.99 -19.06
C ILE A 198 14.25 14.05 -19.89
#